data_e7651596955822e0b3c1ad47e98a0fc4
#
_entry.id   e7651596955822e0b3c1ad47e98a0fc4
#
_cell.length_a   1.000
_cell.length_b   1.000
_cell.length_c   1.000
_cell.angle_alpha   90.00
_cell.angle_beta   90.00
_cell.angle_gamma   90.00
#
_symmetry.space_group_name_H-M   'P 1'
#
loop_
_entity.id
_entity.type
_entity.pdbx_description
1 polymer ?
#
loop_
_entity_poly.entity_id
_entity_poly.type
_entity_poly.pdbx_seq_one_letter_code
_entity_poly.pdbx_strand_id
1 'polypeptide(L)'
;MLTTVDYITIFVYSGLLILMGVLLAKKAAGGLDEYFLGGRKLPWYFLGCSGMASWFDVTGTMVITSFLFMIGPQALYIGFRGDAVLVLVFLLCFTAKWHRRSGVMTGAEWMQFRFGEGKDANAARLLTALVNILPVIGLIAYLMKGTGLFLSMFFPFSPELCAGVLIFIAVIYTMMSGFYGVVISDVIQSLLIFVSALVLGIMAFNMIDGVASIDAIATSVNGTTGWSESAPKMNVEFPATAEGSDYDKYRFLGLAMAFFLFQSTIFGLSSGADPKYFASRNDKDVGKLNVLIGAMIAIRWPMMIGLAVLGLFLVNDMFEDKETIAEASQLVHQYYDENYIDAETGEVEPWKNSWHSVTTRIISHPDEADPALIASLEDLLGEEEWKKKLPLVGYSGVTDPERILPAVILNYAPVGMLGVILVTALAATMSTFDSTLNAASSFVVRDIYQRYFRPDATDKQLIRMAWITTVVVACVGFYAGLNFDSINNVWEWVLLSLMTGLFVPNFLRLYWWRMNGWGVAFGMGFGAIAAISQKTFMAGMFVDA
;
A
#
# COMPACT_ATOMS: atom_id res chain seq x y z
N MET A 1 -6.84 22.91 9.64
CA MET A 1 -7.25 22.06 10.79
C MET A 1 -8.61 21.43 10.51
N LEU A 2 -8.84 20.22 11.01
CA LEU A 2 -10.12 19.52 10.87
C LEU A 2 -11.23 20.30 11.58
N THR A 3 -12.37 20.42 10.92
CA THR A 3 -13.58 21.03 11.48
C THR A 3 -14.42 19.98 12.22
N THR A 4 -15.39 20.42 13.02
CA THR A 4 -16.33 19.50 13.68
C THR A 4 -17.07 18.61 12.67
N VAL A 5 -17.37 19.12 11.47
CA VAL A 5 -18.03 18.35 10.41
C VAL A 5 -17.14 17.23 9.91
N ASP A 6 -15.82 17.46 9.78
CA ASP A 6 -14.86 16.44 9.34
C ASP A 6 -14.77 15.30 10.36
N TYR A 7 -14.69 15.61 11.65
CA TYR A 7 -14.73 14.60 12.72
C TYR A 7 -16.03 13.79 12.70
N ILE A 8 -17.18 14.46 12.57
CA ILE A 8 -18.47 13.77 12.48
C ILE A 8 -18.49 12.82 11.29
N THR A 9 -17.98 13.25 10.13
CA THR A 9 -17.92 12.41 8.91
C THR A 9 -17.09 11.15 9.13
N ILE A 10 -15.92 11.26 9.77
CA ILE A 10 -15.02 10.14 10.07
C ILE A 10 -15.69 9.18 11.07
N PHE A 11 -16.30 9.70 12.15
CA PHE A 11 -16.97 8.87 13.15
C PHE A 11 -18.22 8.17 12.59
N VAL A 12 -19.02 8.86 11.77
CA VAL A 12 -20.19 8.27 11.12
C VAL A 12 -19.76 7.14 10.18
N TYR A 13 -18.73 7.35 9.35
CA TYR A 13 -18.21 6.32 8.47
C TYR A 13 -17.71 5.09 9.25
N SER A 14 -16.88 5.30 10.26
CA SER A 14 -16.37 4.21 11.10
C SER A 14 -17.49 3.44 11.81
N GLY A 15 -18.49 4.16 12.32
CA GLY A 15 -19.69 3.58 12.92
C GLY A 15 -20.52 2.77 11.92
N LEU A 16 -20.67 3.24 10.68
CA LEU A 16 -21.37 2.52 9.62
C LEU A 16 -20.65 1.22 9.24
N LEU A 17 -19.31 1.20 9.20
CA LEU A 17 -18.54 -0.02 8.94
C LEU A 17 -18.76 -1.06 10.05
N ILE A 18 -18.68 -0.64 11.32
CA ILE A 18 -18.92 -1.54 12.45
C ILE A 18 -20.37 -2.06 12.43
N LEU A 19 -21.34 -1.18 12.20
CA LEU A 19 -22.75 -1.56 12.07
C LEU A 19 -22.97 -2.59 10.96
N MET A 20 -22.36 -2.36 9.79
CA MET A 20 -22.39 -3.30 8.68
C MET A 20 -21.77 -4.64 9.08
N GLY A 21 -20.64 -4.62 9.81
CA GLY A 21 -20.01 -5.80 10.37
C GLY A 21 -21.00 -6.62 11.23
N VAL A 22 -21.71 -5.97 12.14
CA VAL A 22 -22.75 -6.60 13.00
C VAL A 22 -23.89 -7.18 12.18
N LEU A 23 -24.41 -6.43 11.20
CA LEU A 23 -25.54 -6.87 10.37
C LEU A 23 -25.20 -8.09 9.49
N LEU A 24 -23.98 -8.17 9.02
CA LEU A 24 -23.50 -9.25 8.15
C LEU A 24 -22.95 -10.45 8.94
N ALA A 25 -22.66 -10.31 10.22
CA ALA A 25 -22.07 -11.35 11.06
C ALA A 25 -22.88 -12.67 11.04
N LYS A 26 -24.20 -12.57 11.09
CA LYS A 26 -25.08 -13.76 11.03
C LYS A 26 -24.95 -14.53 9.72
N LYS A 27 -24.76 -13.79 8.59
CA LYS A 27 -24.59 -14.39 7.28
C LYS A 27 -23.20 -15.01 7.11
N ALA A 28 -22.17 -14.34 7.58
CA ALA A 28 -20.81 -14.84 7.60
C ALA A 28 -20.64 -16.10 8.46
N ALA A 29 -21.40 -16.23 9.53
CA ALA A 29 -21.39 -17.40 10.42
C ALA A 29 -22.06 -18.65 9.83
N GLY A 30 -22.57 -18.61 8.60
CA GLY A 30 -23.27 -19.72 7.94
C GLY A 30 -22.39 -20.91 7.55
N GLY A 31 -21.06 -20.78 7.61
CA GLY A 31 -20.08 -21.81 7.29
C GLY A 31 -18.79 -21.22 6.71
N LEU A 32 -17.81 -22.07 6.48
CA LEU A 32 -16.49 -21.64 6.01
C LEU A 32 -16.54 -21.01 4.60
N ASP A 33 -17.34 -21.59 3.70
CA ASP A 33 -17.56 -21.04 2.33
C ASP A 33 -18.28 -19.68 2.37
N GLU A 34 -19.23 -19.49 3.30
CA GLU A 34 -19.90 -18.20 3.48
C GLU A 34 -18.92 -17.17 4.06
N TYR A 35 -18.08 -17.57 5.02
CA TYR A 35 -17.13 -16.68 5.68
C TYR A 35 -16.01 -16.20 4.75
N PHE A 36 -15.37 -17.10 3.96
CA PHE A 36 -14.21 -16.76 3.13
C PHE A 36 -14.53 -16.45 1.67
N LEU A 37 -15.66 -16.92 1.13
CA LEU A 37 -16.01 -16.77 -0.28
C LEU A 37 -17.42 -16.20 -0.52
N GLY A 38 -18.12 -15.77 0.53
CA GLY A 38 -19.47 -15.24 0.39
C GLY A 38 -20.45 -16.25 -0.22
N GLY A 39 -20.25 -17.55 0.05
CA GLY A 39 -21.06 -18.65 -0.50
C GLY A 39 -21.06 -18.73 -2.02
N ARG A 40 -20.11 -18.08 -2.70
CA ARG A 40 -19.99 -17.98 -4.17
C ARG A 40 -21.25 -17.44 -4.86
N LYS A 41 -21.98 -16.54 -4.17
CA LYS A 41 -23.28 -15.98 -4.63
C LYS A 41 -23.18 -14.52 -5.02
N LEU A 42 -22.05 -13.86 -4.75
CA LEU A 42 -21.87 -12.45 -5.03
C LEU A 42 -21.82 -12.16 -6.54
N PRO A 43 -22.47 -11.08 -7.01
CA PRO A 43 -22.44 -10.71 -8.42
C PRO A 43 -21.05 -10.18 -8.84
N TRP A 44 -20.70 -10.37 -10.12
CA TRP A 44 -19.40 -10.01 -10.67
C TRP A 44 -19.02 -8.54 -10.49
N TYR A 45 -19.99 -7.63 -10.52
CA TYR A 45 -19.74 -6.21 -10.37
C TYR A 45 -19.39 -5.83 -8.92
N PHE A 46 -19.95 -6.52 -7.92
CA PHE A 46 -19.50 -6.38 -6.52
C PHE A 46 -18.06 -6.84 -6.37
N LEU A 47 -17.73 -8.02 -6.91
CA LEU A 47 -16.38 -8.57 -6.86
C LEU A 47 -15.39 -7.71 -7.66
N GLY A 48 -15.83 -7.09 -8.76
CA GLY A 48 -15.00 -6.18 -9.57
C GLY A 48 -14.70 -4.86 -8.84
N CYS A 49 -15.71 -4.24 -8.22
CA CYS A 49 -15.51 -3.06 -7.38
C CYS A 49 -14.58 -3.38 -6.20
N SER A 50 -14.82 -4.52 -5.51
CA SER A 50 -13.95 -4.98 -4.44
C SER A 50 -12.52 -5.24 -4.93
N GLY A 51 -12.36 -5.84 -6.11
CA GLY A 51 -11.05 -6.04 -6.73
C GLY A 51 -10.31 -4.74 -7.00
N MET A 52 -10.98 -3.73 -7.52
CA MET A 52 -10.38 -2.40 -7.73
C MET A 52 -10.02 -1.74 -6.41
N ALA A 53 -10.95 -1.71 -5.45
CA ALA A 53 -10.71 -1.09 -4.15
C ALA A 53 -9.50 -1.69 -3.41
N SER A 54 -9.31 -3.03 -3.50
CA SER A 54 -8.16 -3.70 -2.88
C SER A 54 -6.81 -3.42 -3.55
N TRP A 55 -6.80 -2.76 -4.70
CA TRP A 55 -5.59 -2.32 -5.39
C TRP A 55 -5.39 -0.81 -5.27
N PHE A 56 -6.27 -0.16 -4.56
CA PHE A 56 -6.25 1.27 -4.34
C PHE A 56 -6.11 1.56 -2.84
N ASP A 57 -4.94 1.91 -2.39
CA ASP A 57 -4.66 2.30 -1.02
C ASP A 57 -3.99 3.69 -0.96
N VAL A 58 -4.07 4.34 0.19
CA VAL A 58 -3.47 5.66 0.38
C VAL A 58 -1.95 5.59 0.30
N THR A 59 -1.35 4.55 0.87
CA THR A 59 0.09 4.36 0.89
C THR A 59 0.66 4.31 -0.52
N GLY A 60 0.07 3.49 -1.37
CA GLY A 60 0.49 3.42 -2.74
C GLY A 60 0.13 4.64 -3.58
N THR A 61 -0.87 5.38 -3.18
CA THR A 61 -1.16 6.68 -3.80
C THR A 61 -0.08 7.70 -3.42
N MET A 62 0.41 7.69 -2.17
CA MET A 62 1.55 8.49 -1.74
C MET A 62 2.82 8.17 -2.52
N VAL A 63 3.20 6.89 -2.61
CA VAL A 63 4.40 6.45 -3.35
C VAL A 63 4.35 6.89 -4.82
N ILE A 64 3.23 6.73 -5.51
CA ILE A 64 3.15 7.15 -6.92
C ILE A 64 3.14 8.67 -7.04
N THR A 65 2.44 9.36 -6.15
CA THR A 65 2.45 10.83 -6.13
C THR A 65 3.86 11.34 -5.89
N SER A 66 4.65 10.70 -5.02
CA SER A 66 6.07 11.03 -4.79
C SER A 66 6.89 10.93 -6.08
N PHE A 67 6.81 9.81 -6.79
CA PHE A 67 7.50 9.65 -8.06
C PHE A 67 7.04 10.66 -9.11
N LEU A 68 5.72 10.87 -9.24
CA LEU A 68 5.16 11.85 -10.17
C LEU A 68 5.58 13.29 -9.82
N PHE A 69 5.62 13.63 -8.54
CA PHE A 69 6.09 14.93 -8.07
C PHE A 69 7.55 15.17 -8.47
N MET A 70 8.41 14.18 -8.32
CA MET A 70 9.84 14.29 -8.60
C MET A 70 10.16 14.33 -10.10
N ILE A 71 9.62 13.40 -10.89
CA ILE A 71 10.03 13.19 -12.29
C ILE A 71 8.86 13.27 -13.31
N GLY A 72 7.71 13.73 -12.89
CA GLY A 72 6.55 13.93 -13.75
C GLY A 72 5.94 12.65 -14.32
N PRO A 73 5.24 12.73 -15.46
CA PRO A 73 4.58 11.60 -16.10
C PRO A 73 5.50 10.41 -16.42
N GLN A 74 6.82 10.61 -16.50
CA GLN A 74 7.78 9.54 -16.69
C GLN A 74 7.74 8.52 -15.53
N ALA A 75 7.33 8.94 -14.34
CA ALA A 75 7.12 8.06 -13.19
C ALA A 75 6.11 6.91 -13.44
N LEU A 76 5.19 7.06 -14.39
CA LEU A 76 4.25 6.01 -14.77
C LEU A 76 4.96 4.75 -15.29
N TYR A 77 6.16 4.89 -15.82
CA TYR A 77 6.97 3.78 -16.33
C TYR A 77 7.76 3.04 -15.24
N ILE A 78 7.91 3.62 -14.06
CA ILE A 78 8.55 2.93 -12.90
C ILE A 78 7.63 1.84 -12.36
N GLY A 79 6.57 1.61 -12.80
CA GLY A 79 5.94 0.63 -12.11
C GLY A 79 4.71 0.01 -12.64
N PHE A 80 4.47 -0.99 -11.99
CA PHE A 80 3.30 -1.78 -11.86
C PHE A 80 2.00 -0.95 -11.85
N ARG A 81 2.08 0.36 -11.79
CA ARG A 81 0.91 1.24 -11.70
C ARG A 81 0.66 2.06 -12.96
N GLY A 82 1.50 1.87 -13.99
CA GLY A 82 1.25 2.29 -15.35
C GLY A 82 0.65 1.15 -16.17
N ASP A 83 1.11 1.00 -17.37
CA ASP A 83 0.63 0.00 -18.34
C ASP A 83 0.82 -1.45 -17.87
N ALA A 84 1.82 -1.70 -17.02
CA ALA A 84 2.08 -3.03 -16.49
C ALA A 84 0.92 -3.60 -15.67
N VAL A 85 0.18 -2.78 -14.93
CA VAL A 85 -1.03 -3.22 -14.21
C VAL A 85 -2.17 -3.59 -15.16
N LEU A 86 -2.33 -2.86 -16.24
CA LEU A 86 -3.32 -3.19 -17.26
C LEU A 86 -3.01 -4.52 -17.94
N VAL A 87 -1.73 -4.81 -18.23
CA VAL A 87 -1.29 -6.11 -18.75
C VAL A 87 -1.63 -7.23 -17.77
N LEU A 88 -1.32 -7.03 -16.48
CA LEU A 88 -1.66 -7.98 -15.42
C LEU A 88 -3.16 -8.27 -15.39
N VAL A 89 -3.99 -7.26 -15.33
CA VAL A 89 -5.47 -7.39 -15.28
C VAL A 89 -6.00 -8.09 -16.52
N PHE A 90 -5.47 -7.78 -17.69
CA PHE A 90 -5.83 -8.45 -18.94
C PHE A 90 -5.52 -9.95 -18.88
N LEU A 91 -4.33 -10.33 -18.43
CA LEU A 91 -3.93 -11.73 -18.29
C LEU A 91 -4.78 -12.49 -17.28
N LEU A 92 -5.19 -11.84 -16.19
CA LEU A 92 -6.09 -12.42 -15.19
C LEU A 92 -7.49 -12.74 -15.73
N CYS A 93 -7.94 -12.13 -16.83
CA CYS A 93 -9.17 -12.55 -17.52
C CYS A 93 -9.12 -14.01 -17.97
N PHE A 94 -7.94 -14.57 -18.20
CA PHE A 94 -7.73 -15.93 -18.67
C PHE A 94 -7.30 -16.87 -17.54
N THR A 95 -6.27 -16.52 -16.80
CA THR A 95 -5.64 -17.41 -15.80
C THR A 95 -6.50 -17.62 -14.57
N ALA A 96 -7.20 -16.61 -14.10
CA ALA A 96 -8.08 -16.72 -12.93
C ALA A 96 -9.25 -17.70 -13.15
N LYS A 97 -9.68 -17.96 -14.40
CA LYS A 97 -10.70 -18.96 -14.71
C LYS A 97 -10.28 -20.37 -14.33
N TRP A 98 -8.99 -20.70 -14.42
CA TRP A 98 -8.49 -22.03 -14.05
C TRP A 98 -8.63 -22.26 -12.54
N HIS A 99 -8.33 -21.24 -11.74
CA HIS A 99 -8.52 -21.28 -10.30
C HIS A 99 -10.01 -21.38 -9.95
N ARG A 100 -10.87 -20.62 -10.62
CA ARG A 100 -12.32 -20.71 -10.40
C ARG A 100 -12.87 -22.10 -10.70
N ARG A 101 -12.43 -22.74 -11.79
CA ARG A 101 -12.87 -24.07 -12.22
C ARG A 101 -12.48 -25.18 -11.25
N SER A 102 -11.39 -25.02 -10.51
CA SER A 102 -10.95 -26.02 -9.55
C SER A 102 -11.93 -26.25 -8.39
N GLY A 103 -12.79 -25.25 -8.11
CA GLY A 103 -13.77 -25.33 -7.02
C GLY A 103 -13.17 -25.25 -5.61
N VAL A 104 -11.86 -25.14 -5.46
CA VAL A 104 -11.17 -25.04 -4.17
C VAL A 104 -11.38 -23.66 -3.52
N MET A 105 -10.98 -23.53 -2.27
CA MET A 105 -11.12 -22.29 -1.50
C MET A 105 -9.87 -21.41 -1.54
N THR A 106 -8.69 -22.02 -1.59
CA THR A 106 -7.40 -21.32 -1.50
C THR A 106 -6.44 -21.72 -2.61
N GLY A 107 -5.46 -20.84 -2.89
CA GLY A 107 -4.38 -21.15 -3.82
C GLY A 107 -3.46 -22.29 -3.34
N ALA A 108 -3.40 -22.53 -2.04
CA ALA A 108 -2.65 -23.65 -1.47
C ALA A 108 -3.42 -24.98 -1.65
N GLU A 109 -4.73 -24.99 -1.44
CA GLU A 109 -5.59 -26.16 -1.71
C GLU A 109 -5.54 -26.57 -3.19
N TRP A 110 -5.33 -25.60 -4.11
CA TRP A 110 -5.17 -25.86 -5.52
C TRP A 110 -4.00 -26.80 -5.84
N MET A 111 -2.98 -26.88 -4.98
CA MET A 111 -1.86 -27.83 -5.15
C MET A 111 -2.32 -29.29 -5.13
N GLN A 112 -3.29 -29.61 -4.26
CA GLN A 112 -3.87 -30.96 -4.25
C GLN A 112 -4.74 -31.21 -5.48
N PHE A 113 -5.50 -30.23 -5.94
CA PHE A 113 -6.23 -30.34 -7.19
C PHE A 113 -5.29 -30.65 -8.38
N ARG A 114 -4.08 -30.05 -8.41
CA ARG A 114 -3.11 -30.21 -9.51
C ARG A 114 -2.26 -31.46 -9.40
N PHE A 115 -1.80 -31.84 -8.21
CA PHE A 115 -0.79 -32.89 -7.99
C PHE A 115 -1.36 -34.14 -7.27
N GLY A 116 -2.62 -34.14 -6.91
CA GLY A 116 -3.27 -35.24 -6.17
C GLY A 116 -3.09 -35.13 -4.66
N GLU A 117 -3.21 -36.26 -3.94
CA GLU A 117 -3.18 -36.32 -2.46
C GLU A 117 -1.86 -36.89 -1.90
N GLY A 118 -0.82 -36.99 -2.73
CA GLY A 118 0.48 -37.51 -2.35
C GLY A 118 1.23 -36.66 -1.31
N LYS A 119 2.34 -37.18 -0.81
CA LYS A 119 3.21 -36.45 0.14
C LYS A 119 3.76 -35.18 -0.48
N ASP A 120 4.07 -35.20 -1.76
CA ASP A 120 4.56 -34.07 -2.54
C ASP A 120 3.50 -32.96 -2.68
N ALA A 121 2.25 -33.32 -2.98
CA ALA A 121 1.14 -32.38 -3.06
C ALA A 121 0.83 -31.75 -1.68
N ASN A 122 0.90 -32.53 -0.59
CA ASN A 122 0.74 -32.02 0.76
C ASN A 122 1.87 -31.06 1.16
N ALA A 123 3.14 -31.38 0.81
CA ALA A 123 4.27 -30.47 1.03
C ALA A 123 4.11 -29.16 0.23
N ALA A 124 3.71 -29.25 -1.05
CA ALA A 124 3.41 -28.09 -1.86
C ALA A 124 2.30 -27.22 -1.26
N ARG A 125 1.20 -27.83 -0.80
CA ARG A 125 0.08 -27.14 -0.14
C ARG A 125 0.55 -26.40 1.11
N LEU A 126 1.26 -27.09 2.01
CA LEU A 126 1.73 -26.51 3.27
C LEU A 126 2.70 -25.36 3.03
N LEU A 127 3.72 -25.55 2.18
CA LEU A 127 4.70 -24.49 1.89
C LEU A 127 4.08 -23.32 1.14
N THR A 128 3.15 -23.57 0.21
CA THR A 128 2.39 -22.49 -0.43
C THR A 128 1.60 -21.69 0.58
N ALA A 129 0.91 -22.32 1.54
CA ALA A 129 0.18 -21.61 2.59
C ALA A 129 1.12 -20.76 3.46
N LEU A 130 2.20 -21.34 3.97
CA LEU A 130 3.16 -20.65 4.84
C LEU A 130 3.83 -19.46 4.13
N VAL A 131 4.32 -19.70 2.91
CA VAL A 131 5.08 -18.70 2.17
C VAL A 131 4.18 -17.54 1.70
N ASN A 132 2.92 -17.78 1.35
CA ASN A 132 2.00 -16.69 0.97
C ASN A 132 1.54 -15.82 2.16
N ILE A 133 1.78 -16.22 3.41
CA ILE A 133 1.56 -15.36 4.57
C ILE A 133 2.62 -14.26 4.67
N LEU A 134 3.85 -14.49 4.21
CA LEU A 134 4.94 -13.51 4.28
C LEU A 134 4.64 -12.21 3.51
N PRO A 135 4.22 -12.24 2.22
CA PRO A 135 3.80 -11.03 1.52
C PRO A 135 2.62 -10.31 2.19
N VAL A 136 1.71 -11.05 2.85
CA VAL A 136 0.60 -10.45 3.61
C VAL A 136 1.13 -9.64 4.79
N ILE A 137 2.05 -10.20 5.58
CA ILE A 137 2.69 -9.49 6.69
C ILE A 137 3.39 -8.23 6.18
N GLY A 138 4.15 -8.35 5.09
CA GLY A 138 4.82 -7.22 4.46
C GLY A 138 3.85 -6.15 3.96
N LEU A 139 2.73 -6.55 3.36
CA LEU A 139 1.72 -5.60 2.89
C LEU A 139 1.03 -4.88 4.05
N ILE A 140 0.78 -5.55 5.18
CA ILE A 140 0.25 -4.91 6.39
C ILE A 140 1.27 -3.90 6.95
N ALA A 141 2.57 -4.25 6.97
CA ALA A 141 3.64 -3.34 7.37
C ALA A 141 3.69 -2.08 6.49
N TYR A 142 3.56 -2.27 5.19
CA TYR A 142 3.48 -1.19 4.21
C TYR A 142 2.27 -0.27 4.44
N LEU A 143 1.08 -0.84 4.61
CA LEU A 143 -0.14 -0.08 4.88
C LEU A 143 -0.05 0.67 6.22
N MET A 144 0.52 0.03 7.25
CA MET A 144 0.76 0.65 8.55
C MET A 144 1.64 1.89 8.42
N LYS A 145 2.77 1.77 7.75
CA LYS A 145 3.74 2.87 7.61
C LYS A 145 3.13 4.06 6.87
N GLY A 146 2.57 3.83 5.69
CA GLY A 146 2.04 4.91 4.86
C GLY A 146 0.77 5.55 5.43
N THR A 147 -0.14 4.73 5.99
CA THR A 147 -1.35 5.29 6.59
C THR A 147 -1.04 6.06 7.86
N GLY A 148 -0.09 5.58 8.66
CA GLY A 148 0.39 6.29 9.84
C GLY A 148 0.95 7.66 9.47
N LEU A 149 1.85 7.70 8.50
CA LEU A 149 2.45 8.93 7.98
C LEU A 149 1.36 9.89 7.42
N PHE A 150 0.42 9.36 6.66
CA PHE A 150 -0.69 10.13 6.13
C PHE A 150 -1.54 10.77 7.24
N LEU A 151 -2.00 9.97 8.20
CA LEU A 151 -2.91 10.44 9.25
C LEU A 151 -2.24 11.38 10.25
N SER A 152 -0.95 11.22 10.53
CA SER A 152 -0.22 12.09 11.45
C SER A 152 -0.16 13.56 11.01
N MET A 153 -0.40 13.85 9.72
CA MET A 153 -0.52 15.23 9.24
C MET A 153 -1.88 15.87 9.55
N PHE A 154 -2.89 15.08 9.88
CA PHE A 154 -4.24 15.57 10.18
C PHE A 154 -4.58 15.52 11.67
N PHE A 155 -3.96 14.60 12.40
CA PHE A 155 -4.20 14.36 13.81
C PHE A 155 -2.93 14.60 14.63
N PRO A 156 -3.01 15.17 15.83
CA PRO A 156 -1.87 15.45 16.69
C PRO A 156 -1.37 14.19 17.42
N PHE A 157 -1.20 13.10 16.68
CA PHE A 157 -0.75 11.80 17.21
C PHE A 157 0.38 11.26 16.37
N SER A 158 1.20 10.38 16.98
CA SER A 158 2.28 9.73 16.25
C SER A 158 1.74 8.86 15.09
N PRO A 159 2.53 8.68 14.02
CA PRO A 159 2.15 7.82 12.89
C PRO A 159 1.73 6.42 13.33
N GLU A 160 2.43 5.85 14.32
CA GLU A 160 2.18 4.50 14.83
C GLU A 160 0.81 4.40 15.53
N LEU A 161 0.46 5.41 16.34
CA LEU A 161 -0.84 5.46 17.01
C LEU A 161 -1.98 5.62 16.01
N CYS A 162 -1.81 6.50 15.03
CA CYS A 162 -2.78 6.72 13.95
C CYS A 162 -3.04 5.41 13.17
N ALA A 163 -1.99 4.73 12.76
CA ALA A 163 -2.09 3.44 12.06
C ALA A 163 -2.73 2.36 12.95
N GLY A 164 -2.32 2.29 14.22
CA GLY A 164 -2.85 1.31 15.19
C GLY A 164 -4.35 1.42 15.39
N VAL A 165 -4.88 2.63 15.52
CA VAL A 165 -6.33 2.87 15.65
C VAL A 165 -7.08 2.42 14.40
N LEU A 166 -6.58 2.74 13.20
CA LEU A 166 -7.21 2.34 11.95
C LEU A 166 -7.22 0.82 11.79
N ILE A 167 -6.08 0.17 12.03
CA ILE A 167 -5.94 -1.29 11.94
C ILE A 167 -6.87 -1.97 12.94
N PHE A 168 -6.99 -1.45 14.15
CA PHE A 168 -7.90 -1.98 15.17
C PHE A 168 -9.37 -1.96 14.70
N ILE A 169 -9.83 -0.84 14.13
CA ILE A 169 -11.19 -0.73 13.57
C ILE A 169 -11.37 -1.73 12.42
N ALA A 170 -10.40 -1.82 11.51
CA ALA A 170 -10.45 -2.72 10.36
C ALA A 170 -10.52 -4.19 10.79
N VAL A 171 -9.71 -4.61 11.76
CA VAL A 171 -9.72 -5.97 12.31
C VAL A 171 -11.09 -6.32 12.88
N ILE A 172 -11.71 -5.42 13.66
CA ILE A 172 -13.01 -5.69 14.31
C ILE A 172 -14.08 -5.98 13.26
N TYR A 173 -14.31 -5.09 12.30
CA TYR A 173 -15.41 -5.31 11.36
C TYR A 173 -15.13 -6.46 10.39
N THR A 174 -13.87 -6.67 9.97
CA THR A 174 -13.48 -7.79 9.10
C THR A 174 -13.72 -9.14 9.79
N MET A 175 -13.34 -9.27 11.05
CA MET A 175 -13.62 -10.49 11.84
C MET A 175 -15.11 -10.82 11.91
N MET A 176 -15.95 -9.79 12.12
CA MET A 176 -17.39 -9.98 12.27
C MET A 176 -18.09 -10.37 10.98
N SER A 177 -17.72 -9.73 9.88
CA SER A 177 -18.46 -9.80 8.62
C SER A 177 -17.89 -10.76 7.58
N GLY A 178 -16.62 -11.22 7.74
CA GLY A 178 -15.93 -12.05 6.76
C GLY A 178 -15.98 -11.44 5.36
N PHE A 179 -15.93 -12.27 4.34
CA PHE A 179 -15.88 -11.86 2.93
C PHE A 179 -17.11 -11.04 2.45
N TYR A 180 -18.27 -11.26 3.05
CA TYR A 180 -19.45 -10.44 2.72
C TYR A 180 -19.25 -8.98 3.09
N GLY A 181 -18.71 -8.73 4.28
CA GLY A 181 -18.43 -7.38 4.72
C GLY A 181 -17.37 -6.71 3.88
N VAL A 182 -16.26 -7.43 3.62
CA VAL A 182 -15.20 -6.95 2.74
C VAL A 182 -15.76 -6.48 1.40
N VAL A 183 -16.50 -7.32 0.69
CA VAL A 183 -17.00 -6.98 -0.65
C VAL A 183 -18.05 -5.86 -0.62
N ILE A 184 -18.91 -5.79 0.39
CA ILE A 184 -19.94 -4.74 0.45
C ILE A 184 -19.33 -3.40 0.86
N SER A 185 -18.37 -3.38 1.82
CA SER A 185 -17.64 -2.14 2.14
C SER A 185 -16.87 -1.62 0.93
N ASP A 186 -16.20 -2.52 0.20
CA ASP A 186 -15.42 -2.17 -0.98
C ASP A 186 -16.25 -1.51 -2.09
N VAL A 187 -17.51 -1.91 -2.27
CA VAL A 187 -18.41 -1.25 -3.24
C VAL A 187 -18.68 0.20 -2.85
N ILE A 188 -18.94 0.45 -1.56
CA ILE A 188 -19.15 1.81 -1.04
C ILE A 188 -17.87 2.62 -1.17
N GLN A 189 -16.74 2.02 -0.79
CA GLN A 189 -15.42 2.61 -0.85
C GLN A 189 -15.00 2.96 -2.29
N SER A 190 -15.29 2.07 -3.24
CA SER A 190 -15.04 2.32 -4.67
C SER A 190 -15.77 3.56 -5.19
N LEU A 191 -17.01 3.78 -4.74
CA LEU A 191 -17.76 4.98 -5.12
C LEU A 191 -17.13 6.25 -4.53
N LEU A 192 -16.72 6.22 -3.25
CA LEU A 192 -16.04 7.34 -2.60
C LEU A 192 -14.72 7.66 -3.30
N ILE A 193 -13.92 6.64 -3.61
CA ILE A 193 -12.66 6.79 -4.35
C ILE A 193 -12.90 7.44 -5.70
N PHE A 194 -13.92 6.99 -6.44
CA PHE A 194 -14.25 7.53 -7.76
C PHE A 194 -14.62 9.01 -7.70
N VAL A 195 -15.50 9.39 -6.76
CA VAL A 195 -15.92 10.79 -6.58
C VAL A 195 -14.74 11.67 -6.17
N SER A 196 -13.92 11.22 -5.21
CA SER A 196 -12.75 11.98 -4.76
C SER A 196 -11.70 12.13 -5.87
N ALA A 197 -11.47 11.07 -6.67
CA ALA A 197 -10.57 11.12 -7.82
C ALA A 197 -11.02 12.16 -8.85
N LEU A 198 -12.33 12.23 -9.13
CA LEU A 198 -12.89 13.20 -10.05
C LEU A 198 -12.74 14.64 -9.54
N VAL A 199 -13.05 14.87 -8.26
CA VAL A 199 -12.94 16.20 -7.63
C VAL A 199 -11.47 16.68 -7.66
N LEU A 200 -10.53 15.85 -7.20
CA LEU A 200 -9.12 16.20 -7.16
C LEU A 200 -8.55 16.42 -8.58
N GLY A 201 -8.96 15.60 -9.54
CA GLY A 201 -8.56 15.78 -10.95
C GLY A 201 -9.07 17.10 -11.55
N ILE A 202 -10.33 17.50 -11.27
CA ILE A 202 -10.90 18.78 -11.72
C ILE A 202 -10.19 19.95 -11.05
N MET A 203 -9.89 19.87 -9.75
CA MET A 203 -9.16 20.91 -9.03
C MET A 203 -7.79 21.15 -9.66
N ALA A 204 -7.02 20.08 -9.88
CA ALA A 204 -5.71 20.18 -10.53
C ALA A 204 -5.81 20.79 -11.92
N PHE A 205 -6.77 20.36 -12.73
CA PHE A 205 -6.97 20.88 -14.08
C PHE A 205 -7.25 22.39 -14.09
N ASN A 206 -8.02 22.88 -13.13
CA ASN A 206 -8.36 24.31 -13.03
C ASN A 206 -7.19 25.20 -12.58
N MET A 207 -6.12 24.64 -12.02
CA MET A 207 -4.93 25.38 -11.58
C MET A 207 -3.83 25.47 -12.66
N ILE A 208 -3.98 24.73 -13.76
CA ILE A 208 -2.96 24.68 -14.82
C ILE A 208 -3.21 25.79 -15.84
N ASP A 209 -2.37 26.82 -15.83
CA ASP A 209 -2.38 27.91 -16.84
C ASP A 209 -1.58 27.58 -18.12
N GLY A 210 -0.99 26.39 -18.19
CA GLY A 210 -0.25 25.88 -19.34
C GLY A 210 0.93 24.99 -18.96
N VAL A 211 1.37 24.16 -19.91
CA VAL A 211 2.43 23.16 -19.68
C VAL A 211 3.79 23.84 -19.37
N ALA A 212 4.08 24.98 -20.01
CA ALA A 212 5.33 25.69 -19.78
C ALA A 212 5.47 26.26 -18.36
N SER A 213 4.36 26.60 -17.70
CA SER A 213 4.36 27.06 -16.31
C SER A 213 4.70 25.92 -15.35
N ILE A 214 4.21 24.71 -15.61
CA ILE A 214 4.48 23.53 -14.79
C ILE A 214 5.97 23.17 -14.83
N ASP A 215 6.61 23.20 -16.03
CA ASP A 215 8.03 22.90 -16.16
C ASP A 215 8.91 23.94 -15.44
N ALA A 216 8.53 25.21 -15.48
CA ALA A 216 9.22 26.27 -14.76
C ALA A 216 9.12 26.05 -13.24
N ILE A 217 7.93 25.73 -12.71
CA ILE A 217 7.71 25.45 -11.31
C ILE A 217 8.45 24.17 -10.87
N ALA A 218 8.40 23.12 -11.67
CA ALA A 218 9.11 21.87 -11.35
C ALA A 218 10.63 22.07 -11.32
N THR A 219 11.17 22.91 -12.20
CA THR A 219 12.59 23.27 -12.17
C THR A 219 12.93 24.09 -10.92
N SER A 220 12.08 25.02 -10.53
CA SER A 220 12.22 25.81 -9.30
C SER A 220 12.15 24.92 -8.06
N VAL A 221 11.15 24.02 -7.96
CA VAL A 221 10.89 23.18 -6.77
C VAL A 221 11.84 21.99 -6.67
N ASN A 222 11.98 21.21 -7.73
CA ASN A 222 12.72 19.94 -7.72
C ASN A 222 14.06 19.99 -8.46
N GLY A 223 14.32 21.03 -9.27
CA GLY A 223 15.44 21.05 -10.22
C GLY A 223 15.24 20.20 -11.46
N THR A 224 14.06 19.61 -11.64
CA THR A 224 13.75 18.71 -12.75
C THR A 224 13.41 19.52 -14.00
N THR A 225 14.20 19.40 -15.05
CA THR A 225 13.93 20.03 -16.35
C THR A 225 13.06 19.12 -17.22
N GLY A 226 12.06 19.69 -17.90
CA GLY A 226 11.15 18.93 -18.76
C GLY A 226 10.28 17.94 -17.99
N TRP A 227 9.78 18.35 -16.83
CA TRP A 227 8.92 17.55 -15.96
C TRP A 227 7.66 17.07 -16.68
N SER A 228 7.10 17.88 -17.56
CA SER A 228 5.88 17.56 -18.32
C SER A 228 6.10 16.53 -19.44
N GLU A 229 7.34 16.17 -19.75
CA GLU A 229 7.63 15.17 -20.78
C GLU A 229 7.06 13.80 -20.39
N SER A 230 6.25 13.24 -21.29
CA SER A 230 5.64 11.92 -21.08
C SER A 230 6.38 10.78 -21.79
N ALA A 231 7.32 11.09 -22.71
CA ALA A 231 8.11 10.07 -23.39
C ALA A 231 9.11 9.43 -22.41
N PRO A 232 9.19 8.09 -22.33
CA PRO A 232 10.11 7.44 -21.41
C PRO A 232 11.55 7.71 -21.83
N LYS A 233 12.35 8.24 -20.92
CA LYS A 233 13.81 8.32 -21.06
C LYS A 233 14.43 7.03 -20.55
N MET A 234 15.59 6.64 -21.10
CA MET A 234 16.29 5.45 -20.59
C MET A 234 16.83 5.69 -19.16
N ASN A 235 17.26 6.92 -18.90
CA ASN A 235 17.75 7.35 -17.59
C ASN A 235 17.01 8.63 -17.18
N VAL A 236 16.71 8.74 -15.91
CA VAL A 236 16.17 9.96 -15.27
C VAL A 236 17.03 10.34 -14.08
N GLU A 237 17.10 11.61 -13.80
CA GLU A 237 17.74 12.14 -12.59
C GLU A 237 16.64 12.48 -11.60
N PHE A 238 16.75 11.95 -10.40
CA PHE A 238 15.89 12.36 -9.30
C PHE A 238 16.42 13.68 -8.71
N PRO A 239 15.55 14.53 -8.13
CA PRO A 239 16.01 15.69 -7.39
C PRO A 239 17.12 15.28 -6.43
N ALA A 240 18.16 16.13 -6.29
CA ALA A 240 19.32 15.85 -5.44
C ALA A 240 18.85 15.58 -4.01
N THR A 241 18.61 14.32 -3.75
CA THR A 241 18.40 13.77 -2.42
C THR A 241 19.79 13.38 -1.90
N ALA A 242 20.01 13.38 -0.61
CA ALA A 242 21.29 12.97 -0.03
C ALA A 242 21.74 11.62 -0.63
N GLU A 243 23.06 11.42 -0.73
CA GLU A 243 23.64 10.15 -1.21
C GLU A 243 22.94 8.96 -0.54
N GLY A 244 22.45 8.03 -1.35
CA GLY A 244 21.73 6.85 -0.86
C GLY A 244 20.20 6.98 -0.80
N SER A 245 19.61 7.96 -1.48
CA SER A 245 18.16 8.05 -1.61
C SER A 245 17.56 6.75 -2.14
N ASP A 246 16.50 6.28 -1.49
CA ASP A 246 15.73 5.11 -1.89
C ASP A 246 15.20 5.17 -3.34
N TYR A 247 15.21 6.34 -3.95
CA TYR A 247 14.72 6.58 -5.31
C TYR A 247 15.80 6.42 -6.39
N ASP A 248 17.09 6.56 -6.07
CA ASP A 248 18.20 6.55 -7.05
C ASP A 248 18.31 5.24 -7.85
N LYS A 249 17.91 4.12 -7.27
CA LYS A 249 17.87 2.82 -7.95
C LYS A 249 16.93 2.77 -9.16
N TYR A 250 15.98 3.72 -9.25
CA TYR A 250 15.06 3.86 -10.39
C TYR A 250 15.58 4.79 -11.47
N ARG A 251 16.76 5.39 -11.31
CA ARG A 251 17.36 6.28 -12.32
C ARG A 251 17.50 5.63 -13.69
N PHE A 252 17.69 4.31 -13.74
CA PHE A 252 17.68 3.52 -14.96
C PHE A 252 16.24 3.16 -15.37
N LEU A 253 15.46 4.17 -15.74
CA LEU A 253 14.02 4.03 -15.98
C LEU A 253 13.67 2.95 -17.02
N GLY A 254 14.46 2.83 -18.10
CA GLY A 254 14.23 1.80 -19.11
C GLY A 254 14.38 0.38 -18.57
N LEU A 255 15.33 0.16 -17.66
CA LEU A 255 15.51 -1.12 -16.99
C LEU A 255 14.37 -1.40 -15.99
N ALA A 256 13.99 -0.40 -15.20
CA ALA A 256 12.86 -0.49 -14.27
C ALA A 256 11.56 -0.83 -15.01
N MET A 257 11.28 -0.12 -16.11
CA MET A 257 10.12 -0.38 -16.96
C MET A 257 10.11 -1.83 -17.51
N ALA A 258 11.23 -2.29 -18.07
CA ALA A 258 11.34 -3.65 -18.58
C ALA A 258 11.14 -4.69 -17.48
N PHE A 259 11.73 -4.48 -16.31
CA PHE A 259 11.58 -5.35 -15.15
C PHE A 259 10.13 -5.44 -14.69
N PHE A 260 9.44 -4.32 -14.49
CA PHE A 260 8.06 -4.30 -14.01
C PHE A 260 7.07 -4.84 -15.05
N LEU A 261 7.32 -4.60 -16.33
CA LEU A 261 6.51 -5.19 -17.40
C LEU A 261 6.66 -6.72 -17.41
N PHE A 262 7.88 -7.22 -17.30
CA PHE A 262 8.15 -8.65 -17.20
C PHE A 262 7.51 -9.26 -15.95
N GLN A 263 7.71 -8.63 -14.79
CA GLN A 263 7.13 -9.03 -13.52
C GLN A 263 5.60 -9.12 -13.59
N SER A 264 4.93 -8.08 -14.09
CA SER A 264 3.47 -8.04 -14.22
C SER A 264 2.94 -9.08 -15.20
N THR A 265 3.68 -9.34 -16.27
CA THR A 265 3.34 -10.40 -17.23
C THR A 265 3.41 -11.77 -16.58
N ILE A 266 4.51 -12.10 -15.90
CA ILE A 266 4.66 -13.38 -15.20
C ILE A 266 3.64 -13.50 -14.07
N PHE A 267 3.41 -12.44 -13.32
CA PHE A 267 2.39 -12.43 -12.27
C PHE A 267 0.99 -12.68 -12.83
N GLY A 268 0.60 -12.00 -13.90
CA GLY A 268 -0.69 -12.21 -14.58
C GLY A 268 -0.86 -13.62 -15.13
N LEU A 269 0.22 -14.21 -15.64
CA LEU A 269 0.22 -15.59 -16.14
C LEU A 269 0.22 -16.65 -15.03
N SER A 270 0.65 -16.33 -13.82
CA SER A 270 0.83 -17.29 -12.71
C SER A 270 -0.13 -17.09 -11.54
N SER A 271 -0.77 -15.94 -11.48
CA SER A 271 -1.67 -15.55 -10.39
C SER A 271 -3.12 -15.94 -10.66
N GLY A 272 -4.04 -15.43 -9.85
CA GLY A 272 -5.47 -15.72 -9.97
C GLY A 272 -6.00 -16.56 -8.81
N ALA A 273 -5.17 -16.75 -7.78
CA ALA A 273 -5.55 -17.44 -6.55
C ALA A 273 -6.12 -16.48 -5.48
N ASP A 274 -6.70 -15.35 -5.91
CA ASP A 274 -7.37 -14.41 -5.02
C ASP A 274 -8.77 -14.93 -4.64
N PRO A 275 -9.23 -14.75 -3.40
CA PRO A 275 -10.57 -15.15 -2.95
C PRO A 275 -11.72 -14.69 -3.85
N LYS A 276 -11.60 -13.52 -4.49
CA LYS A 276 -12.63 -12.97 -5.40
C LYS A 276 -12.85 -13.84 -6.64
N TYR A 277 -11.79 -14.46 -7.15
CA TYR A 277 -11.91 -15.39 -8.29
C TYR A 277 -12.56 -16.70 -7.88
N PHE A 278 -12.17 -17.28 -6.75
CA PHE A 278 -12.79 -18.49 -6.21
C PHE A 278 -14.27 -18.26 -5.84
N ALA A 279 -14.61 -17.05 -5.40
CA ALA A 279 -15.97 -16.62 -5.03
C ALA A 279 -16.86 -16.34 -6.24
N SER A 280 -16.32 -16.19 -7.44
CA SER A 280 -17.10 -15.91 -8.66
C SER A 280 -18.07 -17.03 -8.99
N ARG A 281 -19.27 -16.70 -9.50
CA ARG A 281 -20.31 -17.69 -9.84
C ARG A 281 -19.91 -18.60 -11.00
N ASN A 282 -19.24 -18.04 -12.00
CA ASN A 282 -18.86 -18.74 -13.22
C ASN A 282 -17.67 -18.06 -13.93
N ASP A 283 -17.15 -18.69 -14.97
CA ASP A 283 -16.00 -18.20 -15.74
C ASP A 283 -16.22 -16.87 -16.44
N LYS A 284 -17.47 -16.61 -16.88
CA LYS A 284 -17.82 -15.35 -17.56
C LYS A 284 -17.74 -14.19 -16.57
N ASP A 285 -18.16 -14.43 -15.33
CA ASP A 285 -18.10 -13.46 -14.26
C ASP A 285 -16.65 -13.10 -13.89
N VAL A 286 -15.72 -14.08 -13.92
CA VAL A 286 -14.28 -13.82 -13.75
C VAL A 286 -13.74 -12.86 -14.83
N GLY A 287 -14.11 -13.06 -16.09
CA GLY A 287 -13.72 -12.15 -17.16
C GLY A 287 -14.30 -10.74 -16.97
N LYS A 288 -15.59 -10.65 -16.66
CA LYS A 288 -16.29 -9.36 -16.47
C LYS A 288 -15.72 -8.56 -15.30
N LEU A 289 -15.45 -9.22 -14.14
CA LEU A 289 -14.89 -8.53 -12.99
C LEU A 289 -13.49 -7.96 -13.28
N ASN A 290 -12.65 -8.69 -14.04
CA ASN A 290 -11.33 -8.18 -14.41
C ASN A 290 -11.40 -7.00 -15.39
N VAL A 291 -12.31 -7.04 -16.38
CA VAL A 291 -12.55 -5.89 -17.27
C VAL A 291 -13.00 -4.67 -16.46
N LEU A 292 -13.89 -4.86 -15.49
CA LEU A 292 -14.33 -3.77 -14.60
C LEU A 292 -13.17 -3.22 -13.77
N ILE A 293 -12.34 -4.08 -13.18
CA ILE A 293 -11.14 -3.68 -12.43
C ILE A 293 -10.25 -2.81 -13.32
N GLY A 294 -9.93 -3.27 -14.54
CA GLY A 294 -9.07 -2.51 -15.48
C GLY A 294 -9.65 -1.15 -15.85
N ALA A 295 -10.96 -1.07 -16.13
CA ALA A 295 -11.62 0.18 -16.44
C ALA A 295 -11.60 1.17 -15.25
N MET A 296 -11.83 0.68 -14.04
CA MET A 296 -11.84 1.51 -12.83
C MET A 296 -10.44 1.97 -12.42
N ILE A 297 -9.42 1.12 -12.56
CA ILE A 297 -8.02 1.49 -12.27
C ILE A 297 -7.54 2.62 -13.19
N ALA A 298 -7.97 2.65 -14.46
CA ALA A 298 -7.56 3.69 -15.40
C ALA A 298 -7.94 5.11 -14.94
N ILE A 299 -9.01 5.26 -14.14
CA ILE A 299 -9.46 6.56 -13.60
C ILE A 299 -8.50 7.11 -12.54
N ARG A 300 -7.68 6.26 -11.95
CA ARG A 300 -6.70 6.63 -10.92
C ARG A 300 -5.60 7.57 -11.44
N TRP A 301 -5.19 7.40 -12.70
CA TRP A 301 -4.03 8.12 -13.25
C TRP A 301 -4.21 9.63 -13.33
N PRO A 302 -5.30 10.17 -13.88
CA PRO A 302 -5.55 11.61 -13.87
C PRO A 302 -5.53 12.21 -12.46
N MET A 303 -6.06 11.51 -11.48
CA MET A 303 -6.04 11.96 -10.08
C MET A 303 -4.61 12.05 -9.54
N MET A 304 -3.78 11.03 -9.77
CA MET A 304 -2.42 11.00 -9.25
C MET A 304 -1.51 12.05 -9.90
N ILE A 305 -1.64 12.23 -11.21
CA ILE A 305 -0.95 13.30 -11.92
C ILE A 305 -1.41 14.67 -11.40
N GLY A 306 -2.72 14.83 -11.21
CA GLY A 306 -3.30 16.04 -10.63
C GLY A 306 -2.74 16.36 -9.24
N LEU A 307 -2.64 15.36 -8.38
CA LEU A 307 -2.06 15.51 -7.03
C LEU A 307 -0.58 15.93 -7.07
N ALA A 308 0.19 15.39 -8.00
CA ALA A 308 1.59 15.78 -8.18
C ALA A 308 1.72 17.23 -8.67
N VAL A 309 0.87 17.65 -9.61
CA VAL A 309 0.81 19.03 -10.08
C VAL A 309 0.41 19.98 -8.95
N LEU A 310 -0.65 19.66 -8.21
CA LEU A 310 -1.05 20.45 -7.03
C LEU A 310 0.08 20.53 -6.01
N GLY A 311 0.86 19.45 -5.85
CA GLY A 311 2.03 19.43 -4.97
C GLY A 311 3.13 20.38 -5.41
N LEU A 312 3.40 20.48 -6.72
CA LEU A 312 4.38 21.43 -7.24
C LEU A 312 3.96 22.88 -6.97
N PHE A 313 2.70 23.21 -7.24
CA PHE A 313 2.17 24.54 -6.94
C PHE A 313 2.23 24.83 -5.45
N LEU A 314 1.83 23.87 -4.60
CA LEU A 314 1.84 24.02 -3.15
C LEU A 314 3.24 24.33 -2.61
N VAL A 315 4.24 23.57 -3.02
CA VAL A 315 5.62 23.78 -2.55
C VAL A 315 6.18 25.10 -3.06
N ASN A 316 5.92 25.44 -4.32
CA ASN A 316 6.34 26.72 -4.89
C ASN A 316 5.70 27.93 -4.16
N ASP A 317 4.44 27.81 -3.74
CA ASP A 317 3.74 28.88 -3.02
C ASP A 317 4.16 28.96 -1.53
N MET A 318 4.58 27.83 -0.94
CA MET A 318 4.97 27.77 0.47
C MET A 318 6.42 28.18 0.72
N PHE A 319 7.32 27.89 -0.21
CA PHE A 319 8.75 28.17 -0.06
C PHE A 319 9.23 29.11 -1.17
N GLU A 320 9.80 30.25 -0.77
CA GLU A 320 10.34 31.23 -1.73
C GLU A 320 11.56 30.68 -2.48
N ASP A 321 12.40 29.90 -1.79
CA ASP A 321 13.55 29.24 -2.36
C ASP A 321 13.85 27.87 -1.69
N LYS A 322 14.76 27.12 -2.32
CA LYS A 322 15.17 25.79 -1.81
C LYS A 322 16.09 25.87 -0.59
N GLU A 323 16.78 26.99 -0.41
CA GLU A 323 17.73 27.19 0.69
C GLU A 323 16.95 27.15 2.01
N THR A 324 15.75 27.73 2.05
CA THR A 324 14.86 27.67 3.23
C THR A 324 14.57 26.22 3.68
N ILE A 325 14.35 25.30 2.73
CA ILE A 325 14.10 23.89 3.07
C ILE A 325 15.37 23.24 3.63
N ALA A 326 16.53 23.54 3.01
CA ALA A 326 17.81 22.99 3.46
C ALA A 326 18.21 23.51 4.83
N GLU A 327 18.02 24.80 5.10
CA GLU A 327 18.27 25.40 6.40
C GLU A 327 17.34 24.85 7.49
N ALA A 328 16.04 24.73 7.20
CA ALA A 328 15.09 24.11 8.13
C ALA A 328 15.44 22.65 8.43
N SER A 329 15.88 21.91 7.41
CA SER A 329 16.37 20.54 7.60
C SER A 329 17.60 20.48 8.53
N GLN A 330 18.56 21.38 8.34
CA GLN A 330 19.76 21.43 9.20
C GLN A 330 19.42 21.75 10.66
N LEU A 331 18.49 22.68 10.91
CA LEU A 331 18.04 23.00 12.27
C LEU A 331 17.42 21.78 12.97
N VAL A 332 16.56 21.05 12.24
CA VAL A 332 15.93 19.84 12.79
C VAL A 332 16.96 18.70 12.94
N HIS A 333 17.94 18.57 12.02
CA HIS A 333 19.02 17.59 12.13
C HIS A 333 19.84 17.77 13.39
N GLN A 334 20.27 19.01 13.69
CA GLN A 334 21.04 19.28 14.90
C GLN A 334 20.27 18.83 16.14
N TYR A 335 18.99 19.17 16.24
CA TYR A 335 18.14 18.72 17.33
C TYR A 335 17.94 17.21 17.36
N TYR A 336 17.81 16.58 16.18
CA TYR A 336 17.63 15.15 16.03
C TYR A 336 18.88 14.39 16.51
N ASP A 337 20.06 14.81 16.05
CA ASP A 337 21.32 14.17 16.39
C ASP A 337 21.62 14.28 17.89
N GLU A 338 21.33 15.43 18.50
CA GLU A 338 21.57 15.67 19.91
C GLU A 338 20.64 14.88 20.85
N ASN A 339 19.41 14.59 20.41
CA ASN A 339 18.37 14.06 21.30
C ASN A 339 17.97 12.61 21.01
N TYR A 340 18.23 12.09 19.81
CA TYR A 340 17.69 10.82 19.35
C TYR A 340 18.72 9.84 18.78
N ILE A 341 19.96 10.28 18.56
CA ILE A 341 21.06 9.39 18.22
C ILE A 341 21.79 9.01 19.51
N ASP A 342 21.99 7.70 19.72
CA ASP A 342 22.81 7.21 20.83
C ASP A 342 24.28 7.60 20.61
N ALA A 343 24.83 8.37 21.51
CA ALA A 343 26.18 8.93 21.39
C ALA A 343 27.29 7.85 21.42
N GLU A 344 27.02 6.64 21.94
CA GLU A 344 27.99 5.54 22.02
C GLU A 344 27.88 4.59 20.80
N THR A 345 26.68 4.31 20.33
CA THR A 345 26.45 3.33 19.25
C THR A 345 26.20 3.97 17.88
N GLY A 346 25.85 5.26 17.83
CA GLY A 346 25.42 5.94 16.60
C GLY A 346 24.09 5.42 16.06
N GLU A 347 23.37 4.57 16.81
CA GLU A 347 22.11 3.99 16.40
C GLU A 347 20.93 4.82 16.91
N VAL A 348 19.90 4.91 16.09
CA VAL A 348 18.60 5.48 16.43
C VAL A 348 17.64 4.32 16.69
N GLU A 349 16.79 4.40 17.71
CA GLU A 349 15.64 3.49 17.83
C GLU A 349 14.66 3.78 16.68
N PRO A 350 14.66 3.01 15.57
CA PRO A 350 14.08 3.42 14.28
C PRO A 350 12.58 3.70 14.34
N TRP A 351 11.87 3.02 15.23
CA TRP A 351 10.42 3.08 15.30
C TRP A 351 9.88 4.22 16.16
N LYS A 352 10.62 4.67 17.18
CA LYS A 352 10.21 5.81 18.05
C LYS A 352 10.66 7.16 17.50
N ASN A 353 11.79 7.15 16.84
CA ASN A 353 12.57 8.34 16.55
C ASN A 353 12.85 8.50 15.05
N SER A 354 11.99 8.02 14.16
CA SER A 354 12.09 8.35 12.73
C SER A 354 11.94 9.86 12.51
N TRP A 355 12.57 10.39 11.48
CA TRP A 355 12.44 11.80 11.08
C TRP A 355 10.99 12.29 11.08
N HIS A 356 10.10 11.50 10.53
CA HIS A 356 8.68 11.82 10.47
C HIS A 356 8.02 11.88 11.87
N SER A 357 8.39 10.98 12.76
CA SER A 357 7.86 10.96 14.14
C SER A 357 8.38 12.14 14.95
N VAL A 358 9.66 12.49 14.77
CA VAL A 358 10.27 13.65 15.45
C VAL A 358 9.68 14.95 14.95
N THR A 359 9.60 15.17 13.64
CA THR A 359 8.98 16.39 13.06
C THR A 359 7.52 16.51 13.46
N THR A 360 6.75 15.41 13.49
CA THR A 360 5.37 15.41 13.96
C THR A 360 5.28 15.78 15.45
N ARG A 361 6.19 15.29 16.28
CA ARG A 361 6.26 15.62 17.73
C ARG A 361 6.56 17.09 17.96
N ILE A 362 7.54 17.64 17.25
CA ILE A 362 7.87 19.08 17.30
C ILE A 362 6.64 19.94 16.98
N ILE A 363 5.88 19.55 15.97
CA ILE A 363 4.65 20.28 15.56
C ILE A 363 3.54 20.16 16.59
N SER A 364 3.34 18.96 17.14
CA SER A 364 2.20 18.66 18.03
C SER A 364 2.45 19.09 19.47
N HIS A 365 3.68 19.05 19.92
CA HIS A 365 4.11 19.37 21.29
C HIS A 365 5.32 20.29 21.26
N PRO A 366 5.18 21.53 20.75
CA PRO A 366 6.31 22.46 20.65
C PRO A 366 6.88 22.83 22.01
N ASP A 367 6.07 22.75 23.07
CA ASP A 367 6.50 23.03 24.46
C ASP A 367 7.46 21.97 25.02
N GLU A 368 7.53 20.79 24.41
CA GLU A 368 8.46 19.70 24.77
C GLU A 368 9.77 19.77 23.99
N ALA A 369 9.82 20.56 22.89
CA ALA A 369 11.02 20.76 22.08
C ALA A 369 11.89 21.89 22.63
N ASP A 370 13.14 21.99 22.13
CA ASP A 370 14.01 23.10 22.50
C ASP A 370 13.37 24.45 22.06
N PRO A 371 13.16 25.40 22.99
CA PRO A 371 12.63 26.72 22.65
C PRO A 371 13.47 27.48 21.61
N ALA A 372 14.79 27.24 21.56
CA ALA A 372 15.66 27.86 20.57
C ALA A 372 15.41 27.30 19.17
N LEU A 373 15.17 26.00 19.05
CA LEU A 373 14.76 25.36 17.78
C LEU A 373 13.43 25.96 17.29
N ILE A 374 12.43 26.04 18.17
CA ILE A 374 11.11 26.57 17.78
C ILE A 374 11.23 28.02 17.30
N ALA A 375 11.95 28.87 18.03
CA ALA A 375 12.18 30.26 17.63
C ALA A 375 12.88 30.37 16.27
N SER A 376 13.88 29.52 16.01
CA SER A 376 14.60 29.48 14.73
C SER A 376 13.70 29.00 13.58
N LEU A 377 12.85 28.00 13.83
CA LEU A 377 11.87 27.52 12.83
C LEU A 377 10.77 28.56 12.55
N GLU A 378 10.33 29.31 13.54
CA GLU A 378 9.35 30.39 13.41
C GLU A 378 9.94 31.57 12.60
N ASP A 379 11.18 31.93 12.84
CA ASP A 379 11.90 32.98 12.09
C ASP A 379 12.12 32.58 10.63
N LEU A 380 12.55 31.33 10.39
CA LEU A 380 12.88 30.82 9.04
C LEU A 380 11.64 30.50 8.20
N LEU A 381 10.65 29.83 8.77
CA LEU A 381 9.50 29.32 8.04
C LEU A 381 8.25 30.21 8.17
N GLY A 382 8.29 31.22 9.06
CA GLY A 382 7.19 32.13 9.38
C GLY A 382 6.37 31.67 10.61
N GLU A 383 6.11 32.61 11.54
CA GLU A 383 5.52 32.37 12.85
C GLU A 383 4.18 31.62 12.81
N GLU A 384 3.32 31.91 11.83
CA GLU A 384 2.01 31.27 11.67
C GLU A 384 2.04 30.03 10.77
N GLU A 385 3.08 29.87 9.91
CA GLU A 385 3.10 28.87 8.84
C GLU A 385 4.07 27.70 9.08
N TRP A 386 5.03 27.85 10.00
CA TRP A 386 6.05 26.83 10.21
C TRP A 386 5.49 25.42 10.46
N LYS A 387 4.35 25.32 11.18
CA LYS A 387 3.67 24.04 11.45
C LYS A 387 3.10 23.38 10.18
N LYS A 388 2.82 24.17 9.15
CA LYS A 388 2.35 23.67 7.85
C LYS A 388 3.51 23.35 6.92
N LYS A 389 4.62 24.09 7.02
CA LYS A 389 5.81 23.96 6.17
C LYS A 389 6.74 22.84 6.65
N LEU A 390 6.95 22.72 7.96
CA LEU A 390 7.87 21.72 8.54
C LEU A 390 7.57 20.27 8.13
N PRO A 391 6.32 19.80 7.98
CA PRO A 391 6.07 18.46 7.46
C PRO A 391 6.64 18.19 6.07
N LEU A 392 6.78 19.22 5.24
CA LEU A 392 7.33 19.10 3.88
C LEU A 392 8.86 19.16 3.82
N VAL A 393 9.51 19.47 4.93
CA VAL A 393 10.98 19.46 5.02
C VAL A 393 11.46 18.03 5.15
N GLY A 394 12.16 17.53 4.15
CA GLY A 394 12.73 16.19 4.13
C GLY A 394 14.07 16.11 4.85
N TYR A 395 14.43 14.92 5.28
CA TYR A 395 15.70 14.60 5.95
C TYR A 395 16.92 15.07 5.14
N SER A 396 16.87 14.97 3.83
CA SER A 396 17.96 15.30 2.92
C SER A 396 18.05 16.80 2.52
N GLY A 397 17.32 17.69 3.18
CA GLY A 397 17.32 19.12 2.86
C GLY A 397 16.57 19.48 1.57
N VAL A 398 15.73 18.59 1.09
CA VAL A 398 14.80 18.81 -0.03
C VAL A 398 13.37 18.53 0.43
N THR A 399 12.40 18.85 -0.40
CA THR A 399 10.99 18.55 -0.09
C THR A 399 10.79 17.05 0.10
N ASP A 400 10.08 16.66 1.19
CA ASP A 400 9.70 15.27 1.45
C ASP A 400 8.60 14.84 0.45
N PRO A 401 8.91 13.99 -0.54
CA PRO A 401 7.95 13.61 -1.56
C PRO A 401 6.83 12.70 -1.03
N GLU A 402 7.05 11.95 0.05
CA GLU A 402 6.04 11.08 0.65
C GLU A 402 4.92 11.87 1.35
N ARG A 403 5.19 13.12 1.74
CA ARG A 403 4.22 14.00 2.39
C ARG A 403 3.44 14.93 1.46
N ILE A 404 3.74 14.91 0.17
CA ILE A 404 3.04 15.76 -0.83
C ILE A 404 1.54 15.47 -0.87
N LEU A 405 1.12 14.20 -0.94
CA LEU A 405 -0.30 13.84 -0.99
C LEU A 405 -1.10 14.42 0.20
N PRO A 406 -0.74 14.14 1.47
CA PRO A 406 -1.48 14.66 2.60
C PRO A 406 -1.41 16.19 2.70
N ALA A 407 -0.27 16.81 2.33
CA ALA A 407 -0.13 18.26 2.32
C ALA A 407 -1.06 18.94 1.29
N VAL A 408 -1.16 18.38 0.09
CA VAL A 408 -2.09 18.86 -0.95
C VAL A 408 -3.54 18.77 -0.45
N ILE A 409 -3.92 17.65 0.15
CA ILE A 409 -5.27 17.47 0.69
C ILE A 409 -5.56 18.48 1.80
N LEU A 410 -4.60 18.69 2.71
CA LEU A 410 -4.75 19.59 3.84
C LEU A 410 -4.93 21.06 3.41
N ASN A 411 -4.25 21.48 2.36
CA ASN A 411 -4.22 22.89 1.93
C ASN A 411 -5.25 23.22 0.85
N TYR A 412 -5.56 22.30 -0.05
CA TYR A 412 -6.48 22.58 -1.17
C TYR A 412 -7.87 21.98 -1.02
N ALA A 413 -8.12 21.06 -0.08
CA ALA A 413 -9.45 20.52 0.10
C ALA A 413 -10.44 21.60 0.55
N PRO A 414 -11.59 21.76 -0.14
CA PRO A 414 -12.59 22.73 0.27
C PRO A 414 -13.11 22.45 1.69
N VAL A 415 -13.49 23.51 2.38
CA VAL A 415 -14.09 23.40 3.73
C VAL A 415 -15.31 22.47 3.69
N GLY A 416 -15.35 21.49 4.60
CA GLY A 416 -16.39 20.46 4.66
C GLY A 416 -16.21 19.26 3.71
N MET A 417 -15.25 19.31 2.77
CA MET A 417 -14.87 18.15 1.95
C MET A 417 -13.65 17.42 2.48
N LEU A 418 -12.87 18.03 3.35
CA LEU A 418 -11.67 17.42 3.92
C LEU A 418 -12.00 16.09 4.62
N GLY A 419 -13.06 16.05 5.44
CA GLY A 419 -13.51 14.83 6.10
C GLY A 419 -13.92 13.73 5.11
N VAL A 420 -14.56 14.07 3.99
CA VAL A 420 -14.94 13.10 2.95
C VAL A 420 -13.71 12.55 2.24
N ILE A 421 -12.72 13.38 1.91
CA ILE A 421 -11.48 12.96 1.28
C ILE A 421 -10.67 12.07 2.24
N LEU A 422 -10.60 12.43 3.52
CA LEU A 422 -9.98 11.60 4.55
C LEU A 422 -10.67 10.24 4.69
N VAL A 423 -11.99 10.23 4.77
CA VAL A 423 -12.77 8.99 4.80
C VAL A 423 -12.49 8.14 3.56
N THR A 424 -12.35 8.76 2.39
CA THR A 424 -12.02 8.04 1.16
C THR A 424 -10.62 7.41 1.22
N ALA A 425 -9.63 8.13 1.73
CA ALA A 425 -8.27 7.62 1.91
C ALA A 425 -8.23 6.46 2.93
N LEU A 426 -8.94 6.61 4.04
CA LEU A 426 -9.10 5.55 5.04
C LEU A 426 -9.82 4.33 4.44
N ALA A 427 -10.91 4.55 3.73
CA ALA A 427 -11.69 3.53 3.05
C ALA A 427 -10.82 2.72 2.08
N ALA A 428 -10.02 3.39 1.27
CA ALA A 428 -9.10 2.77 0.33
C ALA A 428 -8.09 1.84 1.04
N THR A 429 -7.48 2.31 2.12
CA THR A 429 -6.54 1.50 2.90
C THR A 429 -7.22 0.32 3.59
N MET A 430 -8.40 0.54 4.18
CA MET A 430 -9.16 -0.52 4.86
C MET A 430 -9.57 -1.63 3.91
N SER A 431 -9.93 -1.31 2.66
CA SER A 431 -10.26 -2.28 1.61
C SER A 431 -9.08 -3.20 1.25
N THR A 432 -7.88 -2.65 1.15
CA THR A 432 -6.66 -3.45 0.91
C THR A 432 -6.32 -4.30 2.12
N PHE A 433 -6.46 -3.74 3.31
CA PHE A 433 -6.14 -4.40 4.57
C PHE A 433 -7.06 -5.60 4.86
N ASP A 434 -8.38 -5.44 4.76
CA ASP A 434 -9.33 -6.48 5.07
C ASP A 434 -9.32 -7.64 4.06
N SER A 435 -9.18 -7.33 2.76
CA SER A 435 -8.99 -8.35 1.72
C SER A 435 -7.73 -9.18 1.94
N THR A 436 -6.64 -8.53 2.36
CA THR A 436 -5.35 -9.15 2.64
C THR A 436 -5.43 -10.07 3.87
N LEU A 437 -6.06 -9.61 4.96
CA LEU A 437 -6.28 -10.40 6.16
C LEU A 437 -7.20 -11.61 5.92
N ASN A 438 -8.26 -11.42 5.14
CA ASN A 438 -9.16 -12.51 4.78
C ASN A 438 -8.43 -13.62 4.01
N ALA A 439 -7.55 -13.25 3.07
CA ALA A 439 -6.72 -14.21 2.34
C ALA A 439 -5.76 -14.97 3.26
N ALA A 440 -5.00 -14.27 4.13
CA ALA A 440 -4.10 -14.91 5.08
C ALA A 440 -4.84 -15.86 6.05
N SER A 441 -5.97 -15.41 6.58
CA SER A 441 -6.79 -16.23 7.47
C SER A 441 -7.27 -17.51 6.80
N SER A 442 -7.63 -17.43 5.51
CA SER A 442 -8.05 -18.62 4.75
C SER A 442 -6.92 -19.66 4.63
N PHE A 443 -5.67 -19.23 4.36
CA PHE A 443 -4.51 -20.13 4.32
C PHE A 443 -4.26 -20.81 5.67
N VAL A 444 -4.26 -20.06 6.77
CA VAL A 444 -4.02 -20.64 8.11
C VAL A 444 -5.14 -21.59 8.51
N VAL A 445 -6.40 -21.19 8.33
CA VAL A 445 -7.56 -21.99 8.80
C VAL A 445 -7.75 -23.22 7.93
N ARG A 446 -7.78 -23.06 6.60
CA ARG A 446 -8.12 -24.15 5.67
C ARG A 446 -6.96 -25.08 5.41
N ASP A 447 -5.75 -24.52 5.20
CA ASP A 447 -4.60 -25.28 4.72
C ASP A 447 -3.69 -25.78 5.83
N ILE A 448 -3.69 -25.12 7.01
CA ILE A 448 -2.85 -25.50 8.13
C ILE A 448 -3.69 -26.08 9.26
N TYR A 449 -4.59 -25.28 9.88
CA TYR A 449 -5.31 -25.70 11.09
C TYR A 449 -6.25 -26.85 10.84
N GLN A 450 -7.18 -26.74 9.88
CA GLN A 450 -8.14 -27.79 9.55
C GLN A 450 -7.43 -29.02 9.01
N ARG A 451 -6.38 -28.86 8.20
CA ARG A 451 -5.73 -30.01 7.55
C ARG A 451 -4.86 -30.83 8.50
N TYR A 452 -4.10 -30.20 9.39
CA TYR A 452 -3.07 -30.88 10.18
C TYR A 452 -3.38 -30.98 11.66
N PHE A 453 -4.12 -30.02 12.24
CA PHE A 453 -4.36 -29.96 13.68
C PHE A 453 -5.75 -30.44 14.07
N ARG A 454 -6.79 -30.08 13.33
CA ARG A 454 -8.19 -30.39 13.64
C ARG A 454 -9.00 -30.68 12.38
N PRO A 455 -8.84 -31.88 11.75
CA PRO A 455 -9.59 -32.25 10.54
C PRO A 455 -11.11 -32.24 10.75
N ASP A 456 -11.56 -32.63 11.96
CA ASP A 456 -12.98 -32.73 12.33
C ASP A 456 -13.51 -31.44 13.00
N ALA A 457 -12.81 -30.30 12.85
CA ALA A 457 -13.25 -29.04 13.42
C ALA A 457 -14.59 -28.59 12.84
N THR A 458 -15.50 -28.15 13.71
CA THR A 458 -16.77 -27.57 13.30
C THR A 458 -16.56 -26.18 12.68
N ASP A 459 -17.50 -25.73 11.83
CA ASP A 459 -17.44 -24.39 11.23
C ASP A 459 -17.26 -23.28 12.27
N LYS A 460 -17.92 -23.40 13.44
CA LYS A 460 -17.74 -22.43 14.53
C LYS A 460 -16.31 -22.37 15.07
N GLN A 461 -15.63 -23.52 15.16
CA GLN A 461 -14.24 -23.59 15.59
C GLN A 461 -13.31 -23.01 14.53
N LEU A 462 -13.57 -23.28 13.25
CA LEU A 462 -12.82 -22.75 12.13
C LEU A 462 -12.95 -21.23 12.02
N ILE A 463 -14.17 -20.69 12.15
CA ILE A 463 -14.40 -19.23 12.16
C ILE A 463 -13.72 -18.57 13.37
N ARG A 464 -13.76 -19.20 14.56
CA ARG A 464 -13.03 -18.68 15.73
C ARG A 464 -11.52 -18.66 15.48
N MET A 465 -10.99 -19.71 14.83
CA MET A 465 -9.57 -19.73 14.44
C MET A 465 -9.26 -18.64 13.41
N ALA A 466 -10.18 -18.35 12.48
CA ALA A 466 -10.03 -17.22 11.55
C ALA A 466 -9.90 -15.88 12.29
N TRP A 467 -10.70 -15.64 13.32
CA TRP A 467 -10.59 -14.43 14.14
C TRP A 467 -9.23 -14.31 14.82
N ILE A 468 -8.77 -15.40 15.45
CA ILE A 468 -7.45 -15.43 16.11
C ILE A 468 -6.35 -15.15 15.09
N THR A 469 -6.40 -15.80 13.94
CA THR A 469 -5.41 -15.61 12.86
C THR A 469 -5.39 -14.16 12.35
N THR A 470 -6.56 -13.56 12.14
CA THR A 470 -6.68 -12.17 11.69
C THR A 470 -5.99 -11.22 12.67
N VAL A 471 -6.23 -11.38 13.98
CA VAL A 471 -5.56 -10.57 15.02
C VAL A 471 -4.05 -10.82 15.02
N VAL A 472 -3.60 -12.07 15.02
CA VAL A 472 -2.18 -12.40 15.06
C VAL A 472 -1.44 -11.85 13.84
N VAL A 473 -1.97 -12.04 12.64
CA VAL A 473 -1.34 -11.56 11.40
C VAL A 473 -1.31 -10.04 11.37
N ALA A 474 -2.37 -9.36 11.82
CA ALA A 474 -2.41 -7.91 11.94
C ALA A 474 -1.34 -7.38 12.93
N CYS A 475 -1.21 -8.01 14.12
CA CYS A 475 -0.20 -7.61 15.10
C CYS A 475 1.23 -7.85 14.60
N VAL A 476 1.49 -8.98 13.94
CA VAL A 476 2.82 -9.28 13.38
C VAL A 476 3.16 -8.30 12.26
N GLY A 477 2.22 -8.01 11.37
CA GLY A 477 2.41 -7.02 10.29
C GLY A 477 2.61 -5.60 10.82
N PHE A 478 1.85 -5.21 11.86
CA PHE A 478 2.04 -3.93 12.53
C PHE A 478 3.43 -3.83 13.15
N TYR A 479 3.85 -4.85 13.92
CA TYR A 479 5.20 -4.88 14.51
C TYR A 479 6.30 -4.84 13.44
N ALA A 480 6.14 -5.57 12.35
CA ALA A 480 7.07 -5.51 11.22
C ALA A 480 7.20 -4.09 10.65
N GLY A 481 6.07 -3.38 10.51
CA GLY A 481 6.05 -2.00 10.01
C GLY A 481 6.80 -1.00 10.86
N LEU A 482 6.92 -1.24 12.17
CA LEU A 482 7.71 -0.40 13.07
C LEU A 482 9.22 -0.40 12.73
N ASN A 483 9.72 -1.46 12.07
CA ASN A 483 11.15 -1.66 11.79
C ASN A 483 11.57 -1.21 10.38
N PHE A 484 10.77 -0.40 9.70
CA PHE A 484 11.09 0.18 8.40
C PHE A 484 11.16 1.71 8.48
N ASP A 485 12.11 2.31 7.79
CA ASP A 485 12.35 3.75 7.82
C ASP A 485 11.40 4.51 6.88
N SER A 486 11.18 4.00 5.67
CA SER A 486 10.33 4.63 4.67
C SER A 486 9.27 3.69 4.09
N ILE A 487 8.22 4.26 3.48
CA ILE A 487 7.19 3.51 2.76
C ILE A 487 7.80 2.76 1.59
N ASN A 488 8.72 3.42 0.86
CA ASN A 488 9.36 2.86 -0.32
C ASN A 488 10.20 1.62 0.04
N ASN A 489 10.91 1.63 1.16
CA ASN A 489 11.69 0.48 1.67
C ASN A 489 10.82 -0.76 1.90
N VAL A 490 9.66 -0.60 2.54
CA VAL A 490 8.72 -1.70 2.75
C VAL A 490 8.20 -2.24 1.42
N TRP A 491 7.80 -1.32 0.54
CA TRP A 491 7.23 -1.64 -0.75
C TRP A 491 8.18 -2.45 -1.63
N GLU A 492 9.44 -2.06 -1.67
CA GLU A 492 10.48 -2.78 -2.39
C GLU A 492 10.72 -4.17 -1.84
N TRP A 493 10.81 -4.29 -0.52
CA TRP A 493 11.00 -5.60 0.10
C TRP A 493 9.85 -6.55 -0.24
N VAL A 494 8.61 -6.07 -0.22
CA VAL A 494 7.44 -6.89 -0.56
C VAL A 494 7.41 -7.23 -2.05
N LEU A 495 7.52 -6.23 -2.93
CA LEU A 495 7.32 -6.42 -4.37
C LEU A 495 8.56 -6.96 -5.08
N LEU A 496 9.74 -6.40 -4.80
CA LEU A 496 10.96 -6.79 -5.52
C LEU A 496 11.54 -8.09 -4.98
N SER A 497 11.48 -8.32 -3.68
CA SER A 497 12.06 -9.50 -3.07
C SER A 497 11.04 -10.63 -2.90
N LEU A 498 10.05 -10.46 -2.02
CA LEU A 498 9.13 -11.55 -1.65
C LEU A 498 8.27 -12.03 -2.82
N MET A 499 7.61 -11.13 -3.53
CA MET A 499 6.73 -11.55 -4.64
C MET A 499 7.52 -12.16 -5.79
N THR A 500 8.67 -11.57 -6.16
CA THR A 500 9.50 -12.08 -7.26
C THR A 500 10.02 -13.48 -6.99
N GLY A 501 10.44 -13.80 -5.77
CA GLY A 501 10.88 -15.13 -5.37
C GLY A 501 9.82 -16.23 -5.56
N LEU A 502 8.53 -15.85 -5.56
CA LEU A 502 7.41 -16.77 -5.70
C LEU A 502 6.91 -16.94 -7.14
N PHE A 503 7.32 -16.11 -8.07
CA PHE A 503 6.77 -16.12 -9.45
C PHE A 503 7.13 -17.38 -10.21
N VAL A 504 8.38 -17.82 -10.17
CA VAL A 504 8.84 -18.97 -10.94
C VAL A 504 8.09 -20.25 -10.59
N PRO A 505 8.00 -20.68 -9.32
CA PRO A 505 7.23 -21.88 -8.98
C PRO A 505 5.73 -21.73 -9.29
N ASN A 506 5.15 -20.54 -9.11
CA ASN A 506 3.75 -20.27 -9.45
C ASN A 506 3.49 -20.36 -10.96
N PHE A 507 4.41 -19.87 -11.79
CA PHE A 507 4.32 -19.99 -13.24
C PHE A 507 4.48 -21.45 -13.68
N LEU A 508 5.52 -22.13 -13.25
CA LEU A 508 5.82 -23.50 -13.65
C LEU A 508 4.74 -24.49 -13.27
N ARG A 509 4.09 -24.34 -12.12
CA ARG A 509 2.97 -25.23 -11.71
C ARG A 509 1.78 -25.18 -12.67
N LEU A 510 1.58 -24.10 -13.40
CA LEU A 510 0.48 -23.95 -14.36
C LEU A 510 0.84 -24.46 -15.77
N TYR A 511 2.07 -24.21 -16.22
CA TYR A 511 2.45 -24.38 -17.62
C TYR A 511 3.42 -25.55 -17.88
N TRP A 512 4.20 -25.97 -16.86
CA TRP A 512 5.16 -27.03 -17.07
C TRP A 512 4.59 -28.38 -16.66
N TRP A 513 4.35 -29.24 -17.64
CA TRP A 513 3.73 -30.55 -17.44
C TRP A 513 4.55 -31.52 -16.57
N ARG A 514 5.87 -31.36 -16.48
CA ARG A 514 6.75 -32.18 -15.62
C ARG A 514 6.87 -31.65 -14.19
N MET A 515 6.28 -30.50 -13.88
CA MET A 515 6.28 -29.94 -12.52
C MET A 515 5.49 -30.86 -11.60
N ASN A 516 6.07 -31.17 -10.44
CA ASN A 516 5.46 -31.98 -9.39
C ASN A 516 5.36 -31.18 -8.07
N GLY A 517 4.71 -31.76 -7.06
CA GLY A 517 4.53 -31.10 -5.78
C GLY A 517 5.85 -30.75 -5.08
N TRP A 518 6.87 -31.62 -5.15
CA TRP A 518 8.21 -31.32 -4.58
C TRP A 518 8.87 -30.13 -5.25
N GLY A 519 8.78 -30.03 -6.58
CA GLY A 519 9.33 -28.89 -7.31
C GLY A 519 8.70 -27.58 -6.90
N VAL A 520 7.38 -27.54 -6.68
CA VAL A 520 6.70 -26.36 -6.14
C VAL A 520 7.12 -26.09 -4.70
N ALA A 521 7.14 -27.11 -3.84
CA ALA A 521 7.50 -26.96 -2.43
C ALA A 521 8.90 -26.38 -2.26
N PHE A 522 9.91 -26.96 -2.93
CA PHE A 522 11.28 -26.46 -2.87
C PHE A 522 11.41 -25.08 -3.54
N GLY A 523 10.77 -24.86 -4.69
CA GLY A 523 10.79 -23.56 -5.37
C GLY A 523 10.22 -22.44 -4.51
N MET A 524 9.08 -22.66 -3.84
CA MET A 524 8.48 -21.70 -2.90
C MET A 524 9.40 -21.47 -1.68
N GLY A 525 9.90 -22.55 -1.07
CA GLY A 525 10.77 -22.46 0.10
C GLY A 525 12.08 -21.72 -0.18
N PHE A 526 12.80 -22.09 -1.25
CA PHE A 526 14.04 -21.42 -1.62
C PHE A 526 13.81 -19.98 -2.10
N GLY A 527 12.72 -19.72 -2.84
CA GLY A 527 12.35 -18.36 -3.24
C GLY A 527 12.12 -17.44 -2.04
N ALA A 528 11.41 -17.92 -1.02
CA ALA A 528 11.19 -17.18 0.21
C ALA A 528 12.49 -16.96 1.01
N ILE A 529 13.32 -17.99 1.15
CA ILE A 529 14.62 -17.89 1.83
C ILE A 529 15.53 -16.89 1.12
N ALA A 530 15.63 -16.96 -0.21
CA ALA A 530 16.44 -16.02 -0.99
C ALA A 530 15.96 -14.58 -0.82
N ALA A 531 14.64 -14.34 -0.84
CA ALA A 531 14.06 -13.02 -0.63
C ALA A 531 14.36 -12.44 0.76
N ILE A 532 14.28 -13.27 1.80
CA ILE A 532 14.61 -12.85 3.17
C ILE A 532 16.12 -12.60 3.28
N SER A 533 16.94 -13.50 2.73
CA SER A 533 18.41 -13.40 2.79
C SER A 533 18.94 -12.15 2.08
N GLN A 534 18.30 -11.75 0.99
CA GLN A 534 18.70 -10.55 0.24
C GLN A 534 18.73 -9.31 1.14
N LYS A 535 17.72 -9.11 1.97
CA LYS A 535 17.68 -7.95 2.86
C LYS A 535 18.65 -8.07 4.05
N THR A 536 18.83 -9.29 4.60
CA THR A 536 19.63 -9.48 5.83
C THR A 536 21.12 -9.62 5.58
N PHE A 537 21.53 -10.21 4.44
CA PHE A 537 22.94 -10.56 4.18
C PHE A 537 23.55 -9.83 2.97
N MET A 538 22.73 -9.38 2.01
CA MET A 538 23.24 -8.78 0.77
C MET A 538 23.14 -7.25 0.75
N ALA A 539 22.44 -6.64 1.69
CA ALA A 539 22.39 -5.18 1.82
C ALA A 539 23.81 -4.58 2.00
N GLY A 540 24.70 -5.29 2.70
CA GLY A 540 26.10 -4.89 2.86
C GLY A 540 27.03 -5.22 1.67
N MET A 541 26.61 -6.07 0.73
CA MET A 541 27.47 -6.49 -0.39
C MET A 541 27.29 -5.64 -1.67
N PHE A 542 26.17 -4.91 -1.79
CA PHE A 542 25.85 -4.10 -2.97
C PHE A 542 25.89 -2.60 -2.74
N VAL A 543 26.17 -2.16 -1.50
CA VAL A 543 26.37 -0.73 -1.18
C VAL A 543 27.77 -0.26 -1.56
N ASP A 544 28.75 -1.18 -1.70
CA ASP A 544 30.15 -0.88 -2.04
C ASP A 544 30.52 -1.21 -3.51
N ALA A 545 29.57 -1.47 -4.38
CA ALA A 545 29.74 -1.73 -5.81
C ALA A 545 28.88 -0.77 -6.64
#